data_22c54c10b5e32d7079cf6d378f273d7b
#
_entry.id   22c54c10b5e32d7079cf6d378f273d7b
#
_cell.length_a   1.000
_cell.length_b   1.000
_cell.length_c   1.000
_cell.angle_alpha   90.00
_cell.angle_beta   90.00
_cell.angle_gamma   90.00
#
_symmetry.space_group_name_H-M   'P 1'
#
loop_
_entity.id
_entity.type
_entity.pdbx_description
1 polymer ?
#
loop_
_entity_poly.entity_id
_entity_poly.type
_entity_poly.pdbx_seq_one_letter_code
_entity_poly.pdbx_strand_id
1 'polypeptide(L)'
;MSVKIITDSTSYIPKELIEKYDIRVVSLSVVINNKSFREVDLNNIEFYEMMNSTNEIPSSSQPSLDEMIKSMEECVKEGNEVLCIFISSKMSGTFSSAHIAKEMVLEKYPDARIEIIDSATNSMQMGYEVVEGAKYAQEGSCMNDVIDKVINVRENSRFLFVPHTLKYLQKGGRIGRASALIGGILQIRPILTVENGETTIFEKVRTKKRAIDIIVNKVIEDCTKKEVGGIIVHHINCEDEGRELADRFQSELNIPVNIQSIGPVIGVHVGPGSIGVAYFTL
;
A
#
# COMPACT_ATOMS: atom_id res chain seq x y z
N MET A 1 -10.43 24.59 11.60
CA MET A 1 -9.20 23.77 11.53
C MET A 1 -9.37 22.83 10.37
N SER A 2 -8.37 22.68 9.52
CA SER A 2 -8.42 21.67 8.45
C SER A 2 -7.78 20.37 8.93
N VAL A 3 -8.17 19.25 8.33
CA VAL A 3 -7.55 17.94 8.60
C VAL A 3 -6.40 17.74 7.62
N LYS A 4 -5.22 17.43 8.12
CA LYS A 4 -4.05 17.05 7.31
C LYS A 4 -3.83 15.55 7.38
N ILE A 5 -3.57 14.94 6.22
CA ILE A 5 -3.37 13.49 6.12
C ILE A 5 -1.88 13.19 6.07
N ILE A 6 -1.46 12.25 6.92
CA ILE A 6 -0.11 11.67 6.91
C ILE A 6 -0.23 10.18 6.58
N THR A 7 0.61 9.69 5.69
CA THR A 7 0.71 8.26 5.37
C THR A 7 2.17 7.82 5.31
N ASP A 8 2.42 6.56 5.02
CA ASP A 8 3.77 6.06 4.77
C ASP A 8 4.02 5.73 3.29
N SER A 9 5.29 5.54 2.95
CA SER A 9 5.74 5.33 1.57
C SER A 9 5.16 4.08 0.90
N THR A 10 4.66 3.11 1.68
CA THR A 10 4.05 1.89 1.12
C THR A 10 2.64 2.08 0.57
N SER A 11 2.10 3.30 0.62
CA SER A 11 0.83 3.67 -0.03
C SER A 11 0.94 3.73 -1.56
N TYR A 12 2.14 4.00 -2.08
CA TYR A 12 2.45 4.16 -3.51
C TYR A 12 1.48 5.06 -4.25
N ILE A 13 1.03 6.12 -3.60
CA ILE A 13 0.17 7.13 -4.19
C ILE A 13 0.95 7.86 -5.29
N PRO A 14 0.37 8.05 -6.50
CA PRO A 14 0.97 8.87 -7.53
C PRO A 14 1.33 10.27 -7.04
N LYS A 15 2.51 10.77 -7.44
CA LYS A 15 3.07 12.04 -6.97
C LYS A 15 2.12 13.21 -7.19
N GLU A 16 1.41 13.22 -8.30
CA GLU A 16 0.44 14.25 -8.66
C GLU A 16 -0.72 14.32 -7.65
N LEU A 17 -1.14 13.18 -7.08
CA LEU A 17 -2.19 13.14 -6.05
C LEU A 17 -1.65 13.56 -4.69
N ILE A 18 -0.40 13.20 -4.34
CA ILE A 18 0.28 13.66 -3.14
C ILE A 18 0.35 15.19 -3.12
N GLU A 19 0.82 15.79 -4.22
CA GLU A 19 0.93 17.23 -4.37
C GLU A 19 -0.44 17.93 -4.39
N LYS A 20 -1.40 17.36 -5.14
CA LYS A 20 -2.74 17.92 -5.28
C LYS A 20 -3.49 18.02 -3.96
N TYR A 21 -3.38 17.01 -3.11
CA TYR A 21 -4.12 16.92 -1.85
C TYR A 21 -3.27 17.21 -0.62
N ASP A 22 -2.02 17.68 -0.82
CA ASP A 22 -1.08 18.05 0.25
C ASP A 22 -0.93 16.93 1.30
N ILE A 23 -0.74 15.68 0.79
CA ILE A 23 -0.55 14.50 1.62
C ILE A 23 0.90 14.43 2.08
N ARG A 24 1.13 14.23 3.37
CA ARG A 24 2.48 14.04 3.90
C ARG A 24 2.83 12.56 3.94
N VAL A 25 4.05 12.24 3.47
CA VAL A 25 4.52 10.86 3.40
C VAL A 25 5.77 10.70 4.26
N VAL A 26 5.71 9.80 5.26
CA VAL A 26 6.88 9.35 6.02
C VAL A 26 7.47 8.10 5.38
N SER A 27 8.81 8.04 5.28
CA SER A 27 9.45 6.98 4.50
C SER A 27 9.84 5.78 5.35
N LEU A 28 9.37 4.59 4.94
CA LEU A 28 10.05 3.36 5.34
C LEU A 28 11.41 3.27 4.67
N SER A 29 12.22 2.31 5.09
CA SER A 29 13.55 2.10 4.53
C SER A 29 13.77 0.63 4.18
N VAL A 30 14.70 0.39 3.25
CA VAL A 30 15.27 -0.93 2.98
C VAL A 30 16.69 -1.00 3.49
N VAL A 31 17.08 -2.16 3.98
CA VAL A 31 18.40 -2.42 4.52
C VAL A 31 19.13 -3.43 3.64
N ILE A 32 20.24 -3.00 3.06
CA ILE A 32 21.10 -3.78 2.16
C ILE A 32 22.53 -3.62 2.64
N ASN A 33 23.27 -4.74 2.80
CA ASN A 33 24.66 -4.71 3.25
C ASN A 33 24.87 -3.84 4.51
N ASN A 34 23.96 -3.95 5.48
CA ASN A 34 23.95 -3.17 6.73
C ASN A 34 23.82 -1.64 6.53
N LYS A 35 23.41 -1.17 5.36
CA LYS A 35 23.08 0.23 5.09
C LYS A 35 21.58 0.39 4.91
N SER A 36 21.04 1.42 5.56
CA SER A 36 19.61 1.78 5.43
C SER A 36 19.44 2.87 4.39
N PHE A 37 18.47 2.69 3.51
CA PHE A 37 18.10 3.63 2.45
C PHE A 37 16.61 3.94 2.57
N ARG A 38 16.24 5.21 2.61
CA ARG A 38 14.84 5.62 2.59
C ARG A 38 14.21 5.25 1.25
N GLU A 39 13.02 4.67 1.27
CA GLU A 39 12.35 4.20 0.07
C GLU A 39 12.08 5.34 -0.94
N VAL A 40 11.67 6.51 -0.43
CA VAL A 40 11.34 7.67 -1.27
C VAL A 40 12.53 8.27 -2.03
N ASP A 41 13.75 7.94 -1.62
CA ASP A 41 14.98 8.44 -2.24
C ASP A 41 15.56 7.43 -3.25
N LEU A 42 14.94 6.26 -3.43
CA LEU A 42 15.42 5.20 -4.29
C LEU A 42 14.74 5.20 -5.66
N ASN A 43 15.53 4.88 -6.70
CA ASN A 43 15.00 4.54 -8.01
C ASN A 43 14.63 3.04 -8.03
N ASN A 44 13.38 2.72 -8.35
CA ASN A 44 12.88 1.35 -8.34
C ASN A 44 13.64 0.43 -9.30
N ILE A 45 13.97 0.90 -10.51
CA ILE A 45 14.66 0.10 -11.54
C ILE A 45 16.05 -0.29 -11.03
N GLU A 46 16.84 0.71 -10.62
CA GLU A 46 18.20 0.49 -10.09
C GLU A 46 18.18 -0.42 -8.85
N PHE A 47 17.18 -0.24 -7.98
CA PHE A 47 17.03 -1.08 -6.80
C PHE A 47 16.79 -2.55 -7.16
N TYR A 48 15.87 -2.83 -8.08
CA TYR A 48 15.57 -4.21 -8.47
C TYR A 48 16.70 -4.85 -9.29
N GLU A 49 17.44 -4.09 -10.08
CA GLU A 49 18.67 -4.58 -10.74
C GLU A 49 19.72 -4.99 -9.69
N MET A 50 19.95 -4.15 -8.69
CA MET A 50 20.83 -4.47 -7.58
C MET A 50 20.35 -5.69 -6.80
N MET A 51 19.06 -5.78 -6.47
CA MET A 51 18.47 -6.92 -5.77
C MET A 51 18.63 -8.23 -6.56
N ASN A 52 18.50 -8.20 -7.88
CA ASN A 52 18.71 -9.36 -8.74
C ASN A 52 20.18 -9.80 -8.82
N SER A 53 21.12 -8.86 -8.65
CA SER A 53 22.57 -9.14 -8.66
C SER A 53 23.10 -9.71 -7.34
N THR A 54 22.31 -9.64 -6.27
CA THR A 54 22.69 -10.14 -4.93
C THR A 54 22.04 -11.48 -4.64
N ASN A 55 22.75 -12.34 -3.88
CA ASN A 55 22.18 -13.60 -3.39
C ASN A 55 21.34 -13.42 -2.10
N GLU A 56 21.33 -12.22 -1.55
CA GLU A 56 20.62 -11.91 -0.30
C GLU A 56 19.35 -11.10 -0.61
N ILE A 57 18.26 -11.47 0.06
CA ILE A 57 17.03 -10.68 0.03
C ILE A 57 17.19 -9.57 1.08
N PRO A 58 17.15 -8.29 0.69
CA PRO A 58 17.20 -7.18 1.61
C PRO A 58 16.06 -7.24 2.64
N SER A 59 16.20 -6.55 3.75
CA SER A 59 15.13 -6.36 4.73
C SER A 59 14.56 -4.95 4.66
N SER A 60 13.42 -4.73 5.31
CA SER A 60 12.82 -3.41 5.45
C SER A 60 12.76 -2.97 6.91
N SER A 61 12.69 -1.67 7.13
CA SER A 61 12.44 -1.07 8.44
C SER A 61 11.35 0.00 8.37
N GLN A 62 10.67 0.20 9.49
CA GLN A 62 9.67 1.25 9.65
C GLN A 62 10.31 2.65 9.56
N PRO A 63 9.52 3.74 9.38
CA PRO A 63 10.02 5.11 9.43
C PRO A 63 10.69 5.40 10.76
N SER A 64 11.62 6.35 10.78
CA SER A 64 12.20 6.80 12.04
C SER A 64 11.14 7.51 12.90
N LEU A 65 11.26 7.37 14.23
CA LEU A 65 10.36 8.03 15.16
C LEU A 65 10.44 9.57 15.00
N ASP A 66 11.65 10.10 14.78
CA ASP A 66 11.89 11.53 14.57
C ASP A 66 11.17 12.07 13.33
N GLU A 67 11.13 11.31 12.22
CA GLU A 67 10.41 11.70 11.00
C GLU A 67 8.90 11.76 11.23
N MET A 68 8.36 10.79 11.97
CA MET A 68 6.94 10.75 12.33
C MET A 68 6.57 11.95 13.24
N ILE A 69 7.35 12.19 14.30
CA ILE A 69 7.15 13.30 15.22
C ILE A 69 7.19 14.62 14.45
N LYS A 70 8.23 14.84 13.64
CA LYS A 70 8.41 16.06 12.87
C LYS A 70 7.22 16.30 11.93
N SER A 71 6.77 15.28 11.23
CA SER A 71 5.64 15.36 10.30
C SER A 71 4.33 15.75 11.02
N MET A 72 4.06 15.15 12.19
CA MET A 72 2.89 15.49 13.00
C MET A 72 3.00 16.90 13.60
N GLU A 73 4.16 17.26 14.18
CA GLU A 73 4.39 18.57 14.77
C GLU A 73 4.23 19.72 13.76
N GLU A 74 4.70 19.55 12.55
CA GLU A 74 4.57 20.56 11.50
C GLU A 74 3.10 20.81 11.17
N CYS A 75 2.27 19.77 11.04
CA CYS A 75 0.84 19.92 10.83
C CYS A 75 0.13 20.62 12.02
N VAL A 76 0.48 20.22 13.24
CA VAL A 76 -0.09 20.81 14.47
C VAL A 76 0.29 22.30 14.62
N LYS A 77 1.55 22.67 14.33
CA LYS A 77 2.03 24.06 14.36
C LYS A 77 1.31 24.95 13.34
N GLU A 78 0.88 24.37 12.22
CA GLU A 78 0.06 25.07 11.22
C GLU A 78 -1.42 25.23 11.64
N GLY A 79 -1.80 24.71 12.82
CA GLY A 79 -3.16 24.80 13.37
C GLY A 79 -4.12 23.76 12.80
N ASN A 80 -3.61 22.64 12.26
CA ASN A 80 -4.39 21.57 11.67
C ASN A 80 -4.64 20.42 12.67
N GLU A 81 -5.76 19.75 12.51
CA GLU A 81 -5.96 18.38 13.01
C GLU A 81 -5.19 17.40 12.12
N VAL A 82 -4.73 16.28 12.66
CA VAL A 82 -3.87 15.30 11.94
C VAL A 82 -4.53 13.95 11.91
N LEU A 83 -4.70 13.38 10.72
CA LEU A 83 -5.11 12.00 10.53
C LEU A 83 -3.97 11.21 9.88
N CYS A 84 -3.46 10.21 10.59
CA CYS A 84 -2.43 9.32 10.10
C CYS A 84 -3.06 8.00 9.64
N ILE A 85 -2.74 7.55 8.42
CA ILE A 85 -3.20 6.28 7.86
C ILE A 85 -1.97 5.49 7.43
N PHE A 86 -1.68 4.38 8.09
CA PHE A 86 -0.45 3.62 7.91
C PHE A 86 -0.70 2.17 7.50
N ILE A 87 0.35 1.58 6.90
CA ILE A 87 0.39 0.15 6.56
C ILE A 87 -0.09 -0.71 7.73
N SER A 88 -0.74 -1.83 7.40
CA SER A 88 -1.25 -2.80 8.38
C SER A 88 -0.28 -3.05 9.54
N SER A 89 -0.80 -2.95 10.76
CA SER A 89 -0.10 -3.25 12.01
C SER A 89 0.43 -4.69 12.09
N LYS A 90 -0.17 -5.61 11.31
CA LYS A 90 0.29 -7.00 11.19
C LYS A 90 1.43 -7.19 10.20
N MET A 91 1.71 -6.19 9.37
CA MET A 91 2.79 -6.22 8.38
C MET A 91 4.02 -5.41 8.80
N SER A 92 3.81 -4.33 9.58
CA SER A 92 4.87 -3.41 9.99
C SER A 92 4.65 -2.86 11.39
N GLY A 93 5.74 -2.52 12.08
CA GLY A 93 5.70 -1.77 13.35
C GLY A 93 5.34 -0.28 13.19
N THR A 94 5.14 0.21 11.96
CA THR A 94 4.85 1.63 11.66
C THR A 94 3.67 2.16 12.46
N PHE A 95 2.55 1.41 12.50
CA PHE A 95 1.36 1.79 13.26
C PHE A 95 1.66 1.94 14.77
N SER A 96 2.40 1.01 15.36
CA SER A 96 2.76 1.08 16.79
C SER A 96 3.71 2.25 17.08
N SER A 97 4.69 2.50 16.20
CA SER A 97 5.59 3.65 16.36
C SER A 97 4.88 4.99 16.20
N ALA A 98 3.84 5.04 15.36
CA ALA A 98 3.03 6.24 15.20
C ALA A 98 2.28 6.61 16.50
N HIS A 99 1.82 5.65 17.28
CA HIS A 99 1.25 5.91 18.60
C HIS A 99 2.26 6.49 19.57
N ILE A 100 3.51 6.00 19.57
CA ILE A 100 4.58 6.59 20.37
C ILE A 100 4.86 8.03 19.93
N ALA A 101 4.95 8.26 18.61
CA ALA A 101 5.13 9.61 18.07
C ALA A 101 3.99 10.56 18.48
N LYS A 102 2.74 10.10 18.40
CA LYS A 102 1.56 10.86 18.84
C LYS A 102 1.68 11.29 20.30
N GLU A 103 1.99 10.36 21.21
CA GLU A 103 2.14 10.68 22.64
C GLU A 103 3.22 11.76 22.87
N MET A 104 4.39 11.63 22.22
CA MET A 104 5.47 12.63 22.31
C MET A 104 5.06 14.00 21.77
N VAL A 105 4.24 14.05 20.71
CA VAL A 105 3.72 15.31 20.18
C VAL A 105 2.69 15.92 21.15
N LEU A 106 1.80 15.10 21.74
CA LEU A 106 0.78 15.55 22.68
C LEU A 106 1.36 16.03 24.01
N GLU A 107 2.51 15.52 24.46
CA GLU A 107 3.22 16.10 25.61
C GLU A 107 3.58 17.58 25.39
N LYS A 108 3.85 17.94 24.13
CA LYS A 108 4.26 19.31 23.75
C LYS A 108 3.10 20.18 23.26
N TYR A 109 2.07 19.55 22.68
CA TYR A 109 0.88 20.19 22.14
C TYR A 109 -0.39 19.47 22.66
N PRO A 110 -0.75 19.65 23.94
CA PRO A 110 -1.79 18.84 24.60
C PRO A 110 -3.20 19.04 24.01
N ASP A 111 -3.45 20.18 23.36
CA ASP A 111 -4.74 20.47 22.72
C ASP A 111 -4.81 20.00 21.26
N ALA A 112 -3.75 19.40 20.72
CA ALA A 112 -3.74 18.93 19.36
C ALA A 112 -4.62 17.68 19.19
N ARG A 113 -5.37 17.63 18.09
CA ARG A 113 -6.12 16.45 17.71
C ARG A 113 -5.35 15.65 16.67
N ILE A 114 -4.90 14.46 17.08
CA ILE A 114 -4.17 13.51 16.21
C ILE A 114 -4.89 12.17 16.28
N GLU A 115 -5.33 11.66 15.14
CA GLU A 115 -5.93 10.34 15.01
C GLU A 115 -5.04 9.42 14.15
N ILE A 116 -5.03 8.12 14.48
CA ILE A 116 -4.21 7.13 13.77
C ILE A 116 -5.08 5.96 13.37
N ILE A 117 -5.06 5.62 12.10
CA ILE A 117 -5.81 4.51 11.52
C ILE A 117 -4.83 3.43 11.05
N ASP A 118 -5.06 2.18 11.47
CA ASP A 118 -4.48 0.99 10.85
C ASP A 118 -5.26 0.72 9.56
N SER A 119 -4.63 0.88 8.39
CA SER A 119 -5.30 0.61 7.10
C SER A 119 -5.71 -0.87 6.96
N ALA A 120 -5.13 -1.75 7.77
CA ALA A 120 -5.25 -3.20 7.63
C ALA A 120 -4.89 -3.72 6.22
N THR A 121 -4.11 -2.95 5.46
CA THR A 121 -3.65 -3.28 4.10
C THR A 121 -2.33 -2.59 3.78
N ASN A 122 -1.98 -2.46 2.50
CA ASN A 122 -0.81 -1.77 1.96
C ASN A 122 -1.06 -1.36 0.50
N SER A 123 -0.03 -0.81 -0.15
CA SER A 123 -0.04 -0.40 -1.55
C SER A 123 -1.21 0.56 -1.84
N MET A 124 -1.64 0.66 -3.08
CA MET A 124 -2.66 1.63 -3.45
C MET A 124 -4.05 1.29 -2.87
N GLN A 125 -4.27 0.09 -2.30
CA GLN A 125 -5.48 -0.16 -1.51
C GLN A 125 -5.52 0.79 -0.29
N MET A 126 -4.40 0.91 0.45
CA MET A 126 -4.23 1.95 1.47
C MET A 126 -4.20 3.35 0.85
N GLY A 127 -3.55 3.49 -0.30
CA GLY A 127 -3.46 4.77 -1.02
C GLY A 127 -4.83 5.36 -1.35
N TYR A 128 -5.83 4.55 -1.67
CA TYR A 128 -7.20 5.03 -1.89
C TYR A 128 -7.87 5.54 -0.61
N GLU A 129 -7.66 4.88 0.53
CA GLU A 129 -8.11 5.38 1.84
C GLU A 129 -7.53 6.79 2.10
N VAL A 130 -6.24 6.95 1.83
CA VAL A 130 -5.50 8.21 2.04
C VAL A 130 -5.99 9.30 1.09
N VAL A 131 -6.10 9.01 -0.21
CA VAL A 131 -6.50 10.00 -1.24
C VAL A 131 -7.95 10.47 -1.03
N GLU A 132 -8.88 9.56 -0.78
CA GLU A 132 -10.27 9.92 -0.54
C GLU A 132 -10.44 10.66 0.79
N GLY A 133 -9.70 10.26 1.83
CA GLY A 133 -9.66 11.02 3.09
C GLY A 133 -9.12 12.44 2.91
N ALA A 134 -8.02 12.60 2.16
CA ALA A 134 -7.42 13.90 1.89
C ALA A 134 -8.32 14.81 1.03
N LYS A 135 -9.05 14.23 0.07
CA LYS A 135 -10.04 14.92 -0.73
C LYS A 135 -11.19 15.47 0.12
N TYR A 136 -11.77 14.63 0.99
CA TYR A 136 -12.82 15.05 1.93
C TYR A 136 -12.33 16.13 2.91
N ALA A 137 -11.10 15.99 3.40
CA ALA A 137 -10.47 17.01 4.25
C ALA A 137 -10.31 18.36 3.53
N GLN A 138 -9.90 18.34 2.24
CA GLN A 138 -9.75 19.55 1.42
C GLN A 138 -11.10 20.21 1.11
N GLU A 139 -12.20 19.42 1.03
CA GLU A 139 -13.57 19.92 0.87
C GLU A 139 -14.14 20.56 2.15
N GLY A 140 -13.39 20.51 3.27
CA GLY A 140 -13.75 21.15 4.54
C GLY A 140 -14.51 20.25 5.51
N SER A 141 -14.53 18.93 5.27
CA SER A 141 -15.15 17.95 6.16
C SER A 141 -14.46 17.91 7.52
N CYS A 142 -15.19 17.61 8.58
CA CYS A 142 -14.62 17.44 9.91
C CYS A 142 -13.87 16.11 10.04
N MET A 143 -13.01 15.96 11.05
CA MET A 143 -12.18 14.77 11.29
C MET A 143 -13.02 13.47 11.30
N ASN A 144 -14.19 13.47 11.93
CA ASN A 144 -15.02 12.28 12.01
C ASN A 144 -15.56 11.86 10.63
N ASP A 145 -16.01 12.82 9.83
CA ASP A 145 -16.50 12.55 8.47
C ASP A 145 -15.38 12.03 7.56
N VAL A 146 -14.15 12.56 7.72
CA VAL A 146 -12.97 12.07 7.01
C VAL A 146 -12.66 10.63 7.41
N ILE A 147 -12.69 10.30 8.71
CA ILE A 147 -12.48 8.94 9.22
C ILE A 147 -13.54 7.98 8.66
N ASP A 148 -14.81 8.36 8.68
CA ASP A 148 -15.90 7.55 8.15
C ASP A 148 -15.72 7.28 6.65
N LYS A 149 -15.28 8.29 5.88
CA LYS A 149 -14.95 8.12 4.46
C LYS A 149 -13.79 7.13 4.25
N VAL A 150 -12.72 7.25 5.03
CA VAL A 150 -11.55 6.33 4.99
C VAL A 150 -11.99 4.89 5.26
N ILE A 151 -12.82 4.67 6.29
CA ILE A 151 -13.34 3.34 6.63
C ILE A 151 -14.23 2.80 5.51
N ASN A 152 -15.10 3.63 4.94
CA ASN A 152 -15.96 3.23 3.82
C ASN A 152 -15.14 2.79 2.60
N VAL A 153 -14.08 3.54 2.23
CA VAL A 153 -13.18 3.16 1.13
C VAL A 153 -12.51 1.82 1.42
N ARG A 154 -12.02 1.60 2.63
CA ARG A 154 -11.43 0.33 3.05
C ARG A 154 -12.38 -0.85 2.82
N GLU A 155 -13.62 -0.74 3.28
CA GLU A 155 -14.62 -1.81 3.20
C GLU A 155 -15.03 -2.14 1.76
N ASN A 156 -14.92 -1.16 0.85
CA ASN A 156 -15.26 -1.30 -0.56
C ASN A 156 -14.03 -1.44 -1.47
N SER A 157 -12.85 -1.64 -0.92
CA SER A 157 -11.58 -1.78 -1.65
C SER A 157 -11.07 -3.23 -1.65
N ARG A 158 -10.20 -3.52 -2.62
CA ARG A 158 -9.53 -4.81 -2.72
C ARG A 158 -8.18 -4.68 -3.37
N PHE A 159 -7.22 -5.49 -2.91
CA PHE A 159 -5.94 -5.70 -3.55
C PHE A 159 -5.76 -7.18 -3.89
N LEU A 160 -5.63 -7.50 -5.18
CA LEU A 160 -5.38 -8.85 -5.69
C LEU A 160 -4.03 -8.88 -6.38
N PHE A 161 -3.17 -9.85 -6.06
CA PHE A 161 -1.86 -9.95 -6.68
C PHE A 161 -1.39 -11.40 -6.87
N VAL A 162 -0.52 -11.58 -7.85
CA VAL A 162 0.13 -12.86 -8.17
C VAL A 162 1.63 -12.70 -7.97
N PRO A 163 2.21 -13.26 -6.91
CA PRO A 163 3.65 -13.25 -6.72
C PRO A 163 4.31 -14.19 -7.74
N HIS A 164 5.50 -13.81 -8.23
CA HIS A 164 6.29 -14.72 -9.06
C HIS A 164 6.70 -15.97 -8.28
N THR A 165 6.99 -15.81 -6.98
CA THR A 165 7.32 -16.89 -6.04
C THR A 165 6.93 -16.49 -4.62
N LEU A 166 6.61 -17.47 -3.78
CA LEU A 166 6.32 -17.24 -2.35
C LEU A 166 7.58 -17.08 -1.48
N LYS A 167 8.78 -17.28 -2.05
CA LYS A 167 10.06 -17.26 -1.33
C LYS A 167 10.27 -15.94 -0.57
N TYR A 168 9.95 -14.81 -1.21
CA TYR A 168 10.13 -13.47 -0.62
C TYR A 168 9.17 -13.24 0.54
N LEU A 169 7.88 -13.55 0.37
CA LEU A 169 6.87 -13.46 1.44
C LEU A 169 7.20 -14.34 2.63
N GLN A 170 7.71 -15.56 2.37
CA GLN A 170 8.13 -16.50 3.39
C GLN A 170 9.35 -16.00 4.15
N LYS A 171 10.42 -15.63 3.43
CA LYS A 171 11.67 -15.17 4.05
C LYS A 171 11.48 -13.85 4.80
N GLY A 172 10.64 -12.95 4.26
CA GLY A 172 10.30 -11.67 4.89
C GLY A 172 9.30 -11.79 6.03
N GLY A 173 8.70 -12.96 6.28
CA GLY A 173 7.73 -13.17 7.35
C GLY A 173 6.36 -12.51 7.11
N ARG A 174 6.07 -12.01 5.91
CA ARG A 174 4.80 -11.36 5.54
C ARG A 174 3.89 -12.26 4.72
N ILE A 175 4.15 -13.55 4.74
CA ILE A 175 3.32 -14.56 4.05
C ILE A 175 1.93 -14.75 4.68
N GLY A 176 1.75 -14.40 5.96
CA GLY A 176 0.46 -14.49 6.64
C GLY A 176 -0.20 -15.87 6.51
N ARG A 177 -1.52 -15.88 6.23
CA ARG A 177 -2.29 -17.12 6.03
C ARG A 177 -1.92 -17.88 4.77
N ALA A 178 -1.21 -17.26 3.82
CA ALA A 178 -0.69 -17.95 2.65
C ALA A 178 0.45 -18.94 2.98
N SER A 179 0.95 -18.97 4.22
CA SER A 179 1.88 -19.99 4.74
C SER A 179 1.38 -21.41 4.55
N ALA A 180 0.06 -21.62 4.52
CA ALA A 180 -0.55 -22.92 4.21
C ALA A 180 -0.20 -23.48 2.81
N LEU A 181 0.42 -22.68 1.95
CA LEU A 181 0.91 -23.12 0.63
C LEU A 181 2.34 -23.67 0.66
N ILE A 182 3.06 -23.44 1.76
CA ILE A 182 4.46 -23.88 1.90
C ILE A 182 4.48 -25.39 2.16
N GLY A 183 5.30 -26.11 1.39
CA GLY A 183 5.40 -27.56 1.50
C GLY A 183 4.32 -28.35 0.75
N GLY A 184 3.41 -27.67 0.05
CA GLY A 184 2.39 -28.28 -0.81
C GLY A 184 2.89 -28.59 -2.23
N ILE A 185 1.96 -28.97 -3.12
CA ILE A 185 2.23 -29.39 -4.51
C ILE A 185 2.99 -28.30 -5.29
N LEU A 186 4.08 -28.70 -5.91
CA LEU A 186 5.16 -27.89 -6.51
C LEU A 186 4.78 -26.97 -7.70
N GLN A 187 3.53 -26.82 -8.08
CA GLN A 187 3.12 -26.06 -9.29
C GLN A 187 1.87 -25.20 -9.08
N ILE A 188 1.78 -24.52 -7.92
CA ILE A 188 0.66 -23.60 -7.67
C ILE A 188 1.13 -22.17 -7.92
N ARG A 189 0.30 -21.38 -8.62
CA ARG A 189 0.40 -19.93 -8.79
C ARG A 189 -0.77 -19.29 -8.03
N PRO A 190 -0.62 -18.98 -6.72
CA PRO A 190 -1.73 -18.44 -5.95
C PRO A 190 -2.04 -17.02 -6.36
N ILE A 191 -3.33 -16.69 -6.35
CA ILE A 191 -3.78 -15.31 -6.25
C ILE A 191 -3.87 -14.99 -4.77
N LEU A 192 -3.21 -13.93 -4.36
CA LEU A 192 -3.19 -13.45 -2.98
C LEU A 192 -3.98 -12.15 -2.86
N THR A 193 -4.44 -11.89 -1.65
CA THR A 193 -5.10 -10.64 -1.25
C THR A 193 -4.64 -10.27 0.16
N VAL A 194 -5.06 -9.13 0.64
CA VAL A 194 -4.90 -8.73 2.04
C VAL A 194 -6.29 -8.74 2.69
N GLU A 195 -6.44 -9.52 3.75
CA GLU A 195 -7.66 -9.58 4.54
C GLU A 195 -7.32 -9.52 6.02
N ASN A 196 -8.04 -8.67 6.76
CA ASN A 196 -7.80 -8.45 8.18
C ASN A 196 -6.34 -8.12 8.51
N GLY A 197 -5.68 -7.37 7.63
CA GLY A 197 -4.31 -6.93 7.79
C GLY A 197 -3.23 -7.95 7.42
N GLU A 198 -3.57 -9.13 6.90
CA GLU A 198 -2.63 -10.21 6.59
C GLU A 198 -2.73 -10.65 5.13
N THR A 199 -1.60 -11.10 4.56
CA THR A 199 -1.60 -11.78 3.26
C THR A 199 -2.40 -13.08 3.35
N THR A 200 -3.39 -13.21 2.49
CA THR A 200 -4.35 -14.32 2.49
C THR A 200 -4.48 -14.89 1.08
N ILE A 201 -4.85 -16.17 0.97
CA ILE A 201 -5.08 -16.83 -0.30
C ILE A 201 -6.47 -16.44 -0.81
N PHE A 202 -6.54 -15.77 -1.97
CA PHE A 202 -7.80 -15.54 -2.66
C PHE A 202 -8.21 -16.78 -3.45
N GLU A 203 -7.30 -17.30 -4.31
CA GLU A 203 -7.55 -18.51 -5.10
C GLU A 203 -6.26 -19.24 -5.43
N LYS A 204 -6.35 -20.56 -5.69
CA LYS A 204 -5.24 -21.43 -6.05
C LYS A 204 -5.38 -21.86 -7.50
N VAL A 205 -4.43 -21.48 -8.35
CA VAL A 205 -4.38 -21.88 -9.76
C VAL A 205 -3.03 -22.47 -10.13
N ARG A 206 -2.91 -23.03 -11.35
CA ARG A 206 -1.68 -23.66 -11.81
C ARG A 206 -0.85 -22.80 -12.75
N THR A 207 -1.45 -21.79 -13.37
CA THR A 207 -0.77 -20.94 -14.37
C THR A 207 -0.99 -19.46 -14.08
N LYS A 208 0.00 -18.60 -14.42
CA LYS A 208 -0.11 -17.16 -14.31
C LYS A 208 -1.26 -16.63 -15.17
N LYS A 209 -1.40 -17.13 -16.39
CA LYS A 209 -2.51 -16.75 -17.28
C LYS A 209 -3.88 -16.93 -16.61
N ARG A 210 -4.11 -18.13 -16.02
CA ARG A 210 -5.38 -18.40 -15.33
C ARG A 210 -5.58 -17.51 -14.12
N ALA A 211 -4.50 -17.18 -13.38
CA ALA A 211 -4.56 -16.23 -12.27
C ALA A 211 -5.02 -14.85 -12.74
N ILE A 212 -4.41 -14.34 -13.80
CA ILE A 212 -4.79 -13.05 -14.39
C ILE A 212 -6.24 -13.04 -14.87
N ASP A 213 -6.70 -14.11 -15.55
CA ASP A 213 -8.09 -14.21 -15.99
C ASP A 213 -9.09 -14.15 -14.83
N ILE A 214 -8.78 -14.80 -13.71
CA ILE A 214 -9.62 -14.77 -12.51
C ILE A 214 -9.61 -13.38 -11.87
N ILE A 215 -8.45 -12.74 -11.77
CA ILE A 215 -8.34 -11.36 -11.26
C ILE A 215 -9.20 -10.42 -12.10
N VAL A 216 -9.05 -10.48 -13.43
CA VAL A 216 -9.82 -9.62 -14.35
C VAL A 216 -11.31 -9.85 -14.18
N ASN A 217 -11.77 -11.10 -14.19
CA ASN A 217 -13.18 -11.42 -14.01
C ASN A 217 -13.71 -10.91 -12.66
N LYS A 218 -12.93 -11.04 -11.59
CA LYS A 218 -13.34 -10.57 -10.26
C LYS A 218 -13.48 -9.05 -10.20
N VAL A 219 -12.52 -8.33 -10.76
CA VAL A 219 -12.56 -6.85 -10.82
C VAL A 219 -13.78 -6.39 -11.64
N ILE A 220 -14.00 -6.98 -12.82
CA ILE A 220 -15.15 -6.64 -13.68
C ILE A 220 -16.46 -6.94 -12.94
N GLU A 221 -16.58 -8.10 -12.29
CA GLU A 221 -17.76 -8.46 -11.51
C GLU A 221 -18.06 -7.42 -10.42
N ASP A 222 -17.05 -6.97 -9.66
CA ASP A 222 -17.23 -6.00 -8.59
C ASP A 222 -17.57 -4.60 -9.16
N CYS A 223 -16.87 -4.20 -10.21
CA CYS A 223 -17.04 -2.89 -10.86
C CYS A 223 -18.32 -2.77 -11.72
N THR A 224 -18.94 -3.88 -12.08
CA THR A 224 -20.28 -3.86 -12.74
C THR A 224 -21.43 -3.79 -11.75
N LYS A 225 -21.21 -4.21 -10.49
CA LYS A 225 -22.22 -4.15 -9.41
C LYS A 225 -22.27 -2.79 -8.73
N LYS A 226 -21.16 -2.07 -8.73
CA LYS A 226 -20.99 -0.76 -8.11
C LYS A 226 -20.13 0.14 -9.00
N GLU A 227 -20.30 1.44 -8.90
CA GLU A 227 -19.48 2.40 -9.63
C GLU A 227 -17.99 2.31 -9.20
N VAL A 228 -17.07 2.41 -10.15
CA VAL A 228 -15.63 2.38 -9.88
C VAL A 228 -15.20 3.70 -9.28
N GLY A 229 -14.73 3.68 -8.03
CA GLY A 229 -14.11 4.84 -7.38
C GLY A 229 -12.66 5.03 -7.81
N GLY A 230 -11.94 3.93 -8.03
CA GLY A 230 -10.57 3.94 -8.55
C GLY A 230 -10.02 2.55 -8.81
N ILE A 231 -9.11 2.46 -9.78
CA ILE A 231 -8.40 1.23 -10.14
C ILE A 231 -6.98 1.55 -10.59
N ILE A 232 -6.00 0.76 -10.16
CA ILE A 232 -4.61 0.88 -10.55
C ILE A 232 -3.96 -0.49 -10.62
N VAL A 233 -3.14 -0.72 -11.64
CA VAL A 233 -2.34 -1.93 -11.76
C VAL A 233 -0.97 -1.70 -11.14
N HIS A 234 -0.54 -2.63 -10.31
CA HIS A 234 0.78 -2.66 -9.71
C HIS A 234 1.67 -3.71 -10.35
N HIS A 235 2.95 -3.40 -10.52
CA HIS A 235 3.97 -4.35 -10.94
C HIS A 235 5.25 -4.20 -10.13
N ILE A 236 6.05 -5.27 -10.05
CA ILE A 236 7.38 -5.27 -9.46
C ILE A 236 8.37 -5.70 -10.54
N ASN A 237 9.05 -4.73 -11.16
CA ASN A 237 10.03 -4.95 -12.23
C ASN A 237 9.53 -5.87 -13.38
N CYS A 238 8.26 -5.68 -13.78
CA CYS A 238 7.62 -6.36 -14.92
C CYS A 238 6.58 -5.42 -15.56
N GLU A 239 7.05 -4.28 -16.04
CA GLU A 239 6.20 -3.18 -16.53
C GLU A 239 5.35 -3.58 -17.73
N ASP A 240 5.92 -4.33 -18.69
CA ASP A 240 5.18 -4.77 -19.89
C ASP A 240 3.95 -5.59 -19.51
N GLU A 241 4.09 -6.53 -18.58
CA GLU A 241 2.95 -7.31 -18.08
C GLU A 241 1.93 -6.42 -17.31
N GLY A 242 2.43 -5.38 -16.63
CA GLY A 242 1.59 -4.37 -15.98
C GLY A 242 0.74 -3.62 -16.99
N ARG A 243 1.34 -3.19 -18.11
CA ARG A 243 0.64 -2.50 -19.21
C ARG A 243 -0.41 -3.39 -19.86
N GLU A 244 -0.05 -4.62 -20.21
CA GLU A 244 -0.99 -5.59 -20.76
C GLU A 244 -2.22 -5.79 -19.86
N LEU A 245 -2.02 -5.87 -18.54
CA LEU A 245 -3.12 -6.00 -17.59
C LEU A 245 -3.97 -4.72 -17.49
N ALA A 246 -3.32 -3.56 -17.47
CA ALA A 246 -4.02 -2.26 -17.44
C ALA A 246 -4.85 -2.03 -18.70
N ASP A 247 -4.29 -2.31 -19.89
CA ASP A 247 -4.99 -2.22 -21.18
C ASP A 247 -6.23 -3.12 -21.22
N ARG A 248 -6.11 -4.33 -20.65
CA ARG A 248 -7.24 -5.25 -20.54
C ARG A 248 -8.35 -4.67 -19.65
N PHE A 249 -8.05 -4.13 -18.48
CA PHE A 249 -9.05 -3.47 -17.64
C PHE A 249 -9.64 -2.24 -18.30
N GLN A 250 -8.81 -1.41 -18.95
CA GLN A 250 -9.28 -0.24 -19.68
C GLN A 250 -10.27 -0.61 -20.79
N SER A 251 -9.99 -1.69 -21.53
CA SER A 251 -10.89 -2.19 -22.57
C SER A 251 -12.21 -2.70 -22.03
N GLU A 252 -12.18 -3.45 -20.92
CA GLU A 252 -13.38 -4.08 -20.34
C GLU A 252 -14.25 -3.11 -19.55
N LEU A 253 -13.65 -2.14 -18.84
CA LEU A 253 -14.37 -1.19 -17.99
C LEU A 253 -14.63 0.16 -18.69
N ASN A 254 -14.01 0.40 -19.83
CA ASN A 254 -14.09 1.67 -20.59
C ASN A 254 -13.72 2.90 -19.73
N ILE A 255 -12.70 2.77 -18.85
CA ILE A 255 -12.15 3.82 -18.02
C ILE A 255 -10.61 3.81 -18.11
N PRO A 256 -9.93 4.95 -17.93
CA PRO A 256 -8.47 4.98 -17.85
C PRO A 256 -7.97 4.13 -16.67
N VAL A 257 -6.94 3.31 -16.89
CA VAL A 257 -6.29 2.48 -15.86
C VAL A 257 -4.81 2.77 -15.86
N ASN A 258 -4.34 3.36 -14.78
CA ASN A 258 -2.92 3.68 -14.60
C ASN A 258 -2.13 2.45 -14.11
N ILE A 259 -0.82 2.50 -14.37
CA ILE A 259 0.12 1.54 -13.79
C ILE A 259 1.03 2.24 -12.79
N GLN A 260 1.44 1.52 -11.75
CA GLN A 260 2.36 2.01 -10.72
C GLN A 260 3.36 0.92 -10.35
N SER A 261 4.65 1.25 -10.44
CA SER A 261 5.69 0.38 -9.92
C SER A 261 5.64 0.36 -8.40
N ILE A 262 5.63 -0.83 -7.83
CA ILE A 262 5.79 -1.03 -6.37
C ILE A 262 7.23 -0.71 -5.99
N GLY A 263 7.40 0.02 -4.90
CA GLY A 263 8.70 0.41 -4.37
C GLY A 263 9.42 -0.72 -3.62
N PRO A 264 10.66 -0.42 -3.20
CA PRO A 264 11.54 -1.36 -2.54
C PRO A 264 11.00 -2.05 -1.31
N VAL A 265 10.27 -1.34 -0.43
CA VAL A 265 9.83 -1.88 0.86
C VAL A 265 8.86 -3.06 0.69
N ILE A 266 7.83 -2.93 -0.11
CA ILE A 266 6.94 -4.06 -0.43
C ILE A 266 7.65 -5.03 -1.39
N GLY A 267 8.50 -4.52 -2.28
CA GLY A 267 9.25 -5.31 -3.25
C GLY A 267 10.15 -6.38 -2.65
N VAL A 268 10.85 -6.10 -1.54
CA VAL A 268 11.70 -7.10 -0.86
C VAL A 268 10.88 -8.22 -0.22
N HIS A 269 9.60 -7.99 0.06
CA HIS A 269 8.71 -9.00 0.63
C HIS A 269 7.90 -9.78 -0.41
N VAL A 270 7.57 -9.18 -1.56
CA VAL A 270 6.75 -9.83 -2.60
C VAL A 270 7.60 -10.37 -3.74
N GLY A 271 8.68 -9.68 -4.08
CA GLY A 271 9.66 -10.07 -5.10
C GLY A 271 9.33 -9.62 -6.52
N PRO A 272 10.38 -9.44 -7.36
CA PRO A 272 10.25 -9.05 -8.74
C PRO A 272 9.45 -10.07 -9.57
N GLY A 273 8.83 -9.61 -10.68
CA GLY A 273 7.95 -10.40 -11.54
C GLY A 273 6.53 -10.57 -10.99
N SER A 274 6.21 -9.89 -9.88
CA SER A 274 4.87 -9.91 -9.27
C SER A 274 3.99 -8.81 -9.86
N ILE A 275 2.71 -9.11 -10.03
CA ILE A 275 1.72 -8.22 -10.63
C ILE A 275 0.43 -8.23 -9.80
N GLY A 276 -0.27 -7.11 -9.73
CA GLY A 276 -1.51 -7.01 -8.99
C GLY A 276 -2.37 -5.83 -9.41
N VAL A 277 -3.54 -5.73 -8.82
CA VAL A 277 -4.49 -4.63 -9.02
C VAL A 277 -5.07 -4.23 -7.68
N ALA A 278 -5.07 -2.93 -7.41
CA ALA A 278 -5.82 -2.33 -6.32
C ALA A 278 -6.98 -1.54 -6.89
N TYR A 279 -8.16 -1.67 -6.30
CA TYR A 279 -9.36 -0.95 -6.71
C TYR A 279 -10.31 -0.75 -5.55
N PHE A 280 -11.21 0.23 -5.68
CA PHE A 280 -12.34 0.39 -4.80
C PHE A 280 -13.59 0.79 -5.59
N THR A 281 -14.75 0.53 -5.01
CA THR A 281 -16.06 0.87 -5.57
C THR A 281 -16.80 1.84 -4.65
N LEU A 282 -17.67 2.67 -5.22
CA LEU A 282 -18.49 3.64 -4.47
C LEU A 282 -19.72 3.00 -3.85
#